data_680a92b1e76e679c912dddc2a8a70c6c
#
_entry.id   680a92b1e76e679c912dddc2a8a70c6c
#
_cell.length_a   1.000
_cell.length_b   1.000
_cell.length_c   1.000
_cell.angle_alpha   90.00
_cell.angle_beta   90.00
_cell.angle_gamma   90.00
#
_symmetry.space_group_name_H-M   'P 1'
#
loop_
_entity.id
_entity.type
_entity.pdbx_description
1 polymer ?
#
loop_
_entity_poly.entity_id
_entity_poly.type
_entity_poly.pdbx_seq_one_letter_code
_entity_poly.pdbx_strand_id
1 'polypeptide(L)'
;NLSGTRDSGAAHGQAMVVRRSWRNLLSTPVETLLHTPLHDLHLELGARMVPFAGYSMPVQYPAGVMAEHHHTRKAAGLFDVSHMGQLRLRGPGAAAALESLIPMDVIDLPVGKQRYGLLLNDGGGILDDLMFVNRDVAHGGDLFVVVNGACKVADLAHITAHIGGRCEIISSPELALLALQGPQAASVMQRLAPGSERMLFMTGAQFEVASAAAATTITIFATRSGYTGEDGFEISVHQDQAAALARLLLAQPEVQAVGLGARNSLRLEAGLCLYGNDMDSTTTPVEA
;
A
#
# COMPACT_ATOMS: atom_id res chain seq x y z
N ASN A 1 29.39 -76.01 -13.66
CA ASN A 1 28.09 -75.80 -14.33
C ASN A 1 27.44 -74.57 -13.79
N LEU A 2 27.18 -73.66 -14.71
CA LEU A 2 26.39 -72.45 -14.64
C LEU A 2 27.17 -71.18 -14.30
N SER A 3 27.65 -70.59 -15.38
CA SER A 3 28.02 -69.21 -15.55
C SER A 3 26.77 -68.31 -15.60
N GLY A 4 26.71 -67.29 -14.75
CA GLY A 4 25.74 -66.24 -14.80
C GLY A 4 26.43 -64.91 -14.93
N THR A 5 26.44 -64.36 -16.11
CA THR A 5 26.95 -63.00 -16.43
C THR A 5 26.05 -61.93 -15.85
N ARG A 6 26.62 -61.02 -15.10
CA ARG A 6 25.95 -59.78 -14.66
C ARG A 6 26.17 -58.72 -15.71
N ASP A 7 25.07 -58.26 -16.29
CA ASP A 7 25.05 -57.14 -17.19
C ASP A 7 24.77 -55.85 -16.37
N SER A 8 25.75 -54.96 -16.35
CA SER A 8 25.67 -53.67 -15.68
C SER A 8 25.33 -52.58 -16.67
N GLY A 9 24.05 -52.36 -16.91
CA GLY A 9 23.57 -51.24 -17.71
C GLY A 9 23.66 -49.92 -16.97
N ALA A 10 24.70 -49.15 -17.20
CA ALA A 10 24.80 -47.76 -16.76
C ALA A 10 23.97 -46.87 -17.70
N ALA A 11 22.84 -46.38 -17.21
CA ALA A 11 22.05 -45.35 -17.89
C ALA A 11 22.74 -44.00 -17.73
N HIS A 12 23.37 -43.52 -18.78
CA HIS A 12 23.85 -42.14 -18.89
C HIS A 12 22.66 -41.22 -19.16
N GLY A 13 22.20 -40.52 -18.15
CA GLY A 13 21.27 -39.40 -18.28
C GLY A 13 21.96 -38.22 -18.96
N GLN A 14 21.70 -38.05 -20.25
CA GLN A 14 22.10 -36.82 -20.95
C GLN A 14 21.25 -35.65 -20.45
N ALA A 15 21.88 -34.75 -19.70
CA ALA A 15 21.30 -33.45 -19.35
C ALA A 15 21.18 -32.65 -20.67
N MET A 16 19.94 -32.44 -21.11
CA MET A 16 19.62 -31.61 -22.27
C MET A 16 19.81 -30.15 -21.86
N VAL A 17 20.97 -29.57 -22.19
CA VAL A 17 21.24 -28.14 -22.05
C VAL A 17 20.39 -27.40 -23.11
N VAL A 18 19.24 -26.87 -22.70
CA VAL A 18 18.43 -25.97 -23.54
C VAL A 18 19.21 -24.68 -23.70
N ARG A 19 19.95 -24.54 -24.81
CA ARG A 19 20.53 -23.27 -25.25
C ARG A 19 19.37 -22.34 -25.63
N ARG A 20 18.91 -21.48 -24.71
CA ARG A 20 18.01 -20.37 -25.04
C ARG A 20 18.75 -19.43 -26.01
N SER A 21 18.26 -19.36 -27.24
CA SER A 21 18.75 -18.45 -28.26
C SER A 21 18.53 -17.00 -27.79
N TRP A 22 19.57 -16.18 -27.77
CA TRP A 22 19.55 -14.73 -27.47
C TRP A 22 18.58 -13.94 -28.37
N ARG A 23 18.09 -14.51 -29.45
CA ARG A 23 17.11 -13.87 -30.35
C ARG A 23 15.69 -13.80 -29.77
N ASN A 24 15.34 -14.61 -28.77
CA ASN A 24 14.01 -14.59 -28.12
C ASN A 24 13.91 -13.61 -26.92
N LEU A 25 14.99 -12.93 -26.58
CA LEU A 25 15.01 -11.91 -25.51
C LEU A 25 14.56 -10.51 -25.99
N LEU A 26 14.37 -10.33 -27.30
CA LEU A 26 13.99 -9.03 -27.89
C LEU A 26 12.50 -8.89 -28.19
N SER A 27 11.66 -9.85 -27.81
CA SER A 27 10.21 -9.84 -28.06
C SER A 27 9.35 -10.13 -26.83
N THR A 28 9.84 -9.90 -25.61
CA THR A 28 8.95 -9.73 -24.47
C THR A 28 8.20 -8.42 -24.69
N PRO A 29 6.84 -8.42 -24.66
CA PRO A 29 6.10 -7.18 -24.67
C PRO A 29 6.67 -6.30 -23.54
N VAL A 30 7.01 -5.06 -23.85
CA VAL A 30 7.29 -4.06 -22.80
C VAL A 30 5.99 -3.97 -22.02
N GLU A 31 5.94 -4.55 -20.83
CA GLU A 31 4.79 -4.39 -19.94
C GLU A 31 4.58 -2.88 -19.77
N THR A 32 3.47 -2.39 -20.29
CA THR A 32 3.12 -0.98 -20.13
C THR A 32 2.81 -0.78 -18.66
N LEU A 33 3.71 -0.08 -17.95
CA LEU A 33 3.51 0.22 -16.53
C LEU A 33 2.27 1.11 -16.36
N LEU A 34 1.50 0.83 -15.33
CA LEU A 34 0.42 1.70 -14.90
C LEU A 34 0.98 3.01 -14.32
N HIS A 35 0.17 4.05 -14.37
CA HIS A 35 0.49 5.35 -13.80
C HIS A 35 -0.44 5.66 -12.62
N THR A 36 0.09 6.28 -11.59
CA THR A 36 -0.73 6.87 -10.53
C THR A 36 -1.29 8.21 -10.99
N PRO A 37 -2.32 8.76 -10.33
CA PRO A 37 -2.83 10.10 -10.64
C PRO A 37 -1.78 11.23 -10.48
N LEU A 38 -0.67 10.96 -9.79
CA LEU A 38 0.42 11.93 -9.59
C LEU A 38 1.59 11.75 -10.56
N HIS A 39 1.50 10.86 -11.54
CA HIS A 39 2.61 10.55 -12.44
C HIS A 39 3.23 11.80 -13.09
N ASP A 40 2.41 12.68 -13.66
CA ASP A 40 2.88 13.90 -14.32
C ASP A 40 3.52 14.88 -13.32
N LEU A 41 2.97 14.96 -12.10
CA LEU A 41 3.54 15.76 -11.02
C LEU A 41 4.94 15.21 -10.62
N HIS A 42 5.12 13.89 -10.60
CA HIS A 42 6.45 13.31 -10.33
C HIS A 42 7.47 13.72 -11.38
N LEU A 43 7.09 13.67 -12.67
CA LEU A 43 7.96 14.11 -13.77
C LEU A 43 8.28 15.61 -13.67
N GLU A 44 7.28 16.45 -13.38
CA GLU A 44 7.46 17.90 -13.16
C GLU A 44 8.44 18.19 -12.01
N LEU A 45 8.39 17.43 -10.94
CA LEU A 45 9.27 17.53 -9.79
C LEU A 45 10.66 16.91 -10.02
N GLY A 46 10.91 16.36 -11.20
CA GLY A 46 12.19 15.76 -11.58
C GLY A 46 12.46 14.40 -10.93
N ALA A 47 11.42 13.64 -10.60
CA ALA A 47 11.57 12.34 -10.00
C ALA A 47 12.27 11.34 -10.94
N ARG A 48 13.11 10.48 -10.37
CA ARG A 48 13.59 9.28 -11.05
C ARG A 48 12.54 8.19 -10.91
N MET A 49 11.93 7.81 -12.03
CA MET A 49 10.89 6.78 -12.07
C MET A 49 11.47 5.39 -12.23
N VAL A 50 10.85 4.39 -11.58
CA VAL A 50 11.21 2.96 -11.65
C VAL A 50 9.96 2.10 -11.68
N PRO A 51 10.01 0.88 -12.25
CA PRO A 51 8.96 -0.11 -12.11
C PRO A 51 8.83 -0.56 -10.64
N PHE A 52 7.62 -0.50 -10.10
CA PHE A 52 7.29 -1.00 -8.76
C PHE A 52 5.83 -1.44 -8.71
N ALA A 53 5.58 -2.69 -8.30
CA ALA A 53 4.22 -3.27 -8.20
C ALA A 53 3.36 -3.07 -9.47
N GLY A 54 3.96 -3.12 -10.67
CA GLY A 54 3.27 -2.89 -11.95
C GLY A 54 3.07 -1.43 -12.32
N TYR A 55 3.53 -0.49 -11.51
CA TYR A 55 3.43 0.97 -11.73
C TYR A 55 4.77 1.61 -12.03
N SER A 56 4.73 2.75 -12.76
CA SER A 56 5.86 3.69 -12.82
C SER A 56 5.83 4.58 -11.60
N MET A 57 6.78 4.39 -10.66
CA MET A 57 6.80 5.04 -9.35
C MET A 57 8.07 5.84 -9.12
N PRO A 58 8.02 6.96 -8.38
CA PRO A 58 9.21 7.74 -8.03
C PRO A 58 10.07 6.99 -7.00
N VAL A 59 11.30 6.62 -7.37
CA VAL A 59 12.24 6.05 -6.40
C VAL A 59 12.91 7.13 -5.56
N GLN A 60 13.17 8.29 -6.14
CA GLN A 60 13.72 9.48 -5.49
C GLN A 60 13.46 10.74 -6.32
N TYR A 61 13.56 11.88 -5.67
CA TYR A 61 13.60 13.21 -6.29
C TYR A 61 15.04 13.75 -6.37
N PRO A 62 15.28 14.98 -6.92
CA PRO A 62 16.64 15.49 -7.11
C PRO A 62 17.48 15.59 -5.83
N ALA A 63 16.85 15.74 -4.66
CA ALA A 63 17.56 15.77 -3.38
C ALA A 63 18.23 14.43 -3.03
N GLY A 64 17.72 13.32 -3.55
CA GLY A 64 18.22 11.98 -3.34
C GLY A 64 17.72 11.33 -2.05
N VAL A 65 17.77 9.97 -2.04
CA VAL A 65 17.18 9.12 -0.99
C VAL A 65 17.59 9.54 0.43
N MET A 66 18.87 9.83 0.66
CA MET A 66 19.35 10.16 2.00
C MET A 66 18.82 11.51 2.50
N ALA A 67 18.77 12.52 1.63
CA ALA A 67 18.21 13.83 2.00
C ALA A 67 16.71 13.74 2.26
N GLU A 68 15.99 12.99 1.44
CA GLU A 68 14.55 12.72 1.60
C GLU A 68 14.26 11.98 2.91
N HIS A 69 15.06 10.97 3.25
CA HIS A 69 14.97 10.25 4.51
C HIS A 69 15.14 11.19 5.71
N HIS A 70 16.23 11.95 5.72
CA HIS A 70 16.50 12.90 6.82
C HIS A 70 15.49 14.03 6.89
N HIS A 71 14.95 14.49 5.75
CA HIS A 71 13.89 15.48 5.73
C HIS A 71 12.63 14.95 6.41
N THR A 72 12.22 13.72 6.10
CA THR A 72 11.07 13.07 6.73
C THR A 72 11.24 12.95 8.25
N ARG A 73 12.45 12.62 8.72
CA ARG A 73 12.76 12.57 10.17
C ARG A 73 12.70 13.93 10.87
N LYS A 74 12.87 15.03 10.15
CA LYS A 74 12.98 16.39 10.73
C LYS A 74 11.77 17.27 10.49
N ALA A 75 11.03 17.04 9.42
CA ALA A 75 9.95 17.89 8.97
C ALA A 75 8.73 17.07 8.51
N ALA A 76 8.38 17.11 7.24
CA ALA A 76 7.29 16.32 6.69
C ALA A 76 7.60 15.86 5.25
N GLY A 77 7.52 14.57 4.99
CA GLY A 77 7.63 13.96 3.66
C GLY A 77 6.25 13.63 3.09
N LEU A 78 6.04 13.95 1.82
CA LEU A 78 4.85 13.54 1.05
C LEU A 78 5.22 12.40 0.11
N PHE A 79 4.55 11.26 0.28
CA PHE A 79 4.72 10.06 -0.51
C PHE A 79 3.47 9.79 -1.34
N ASP A 80 3.64 9.45 -2.60
CA ASP A 80 2.59 8.83 -3.39
C ASP A 80 2.55 7.32 -3.11
N VAL A 81 1.44 6.84 -2.61
CA VAL A 81 1.18 5.41 -2.38
C VAL A 81 -0.11 4.96 -3.08
N SER A 82 -0.52 5.69 -4.14
CA SER A 82 -1.75 5.43 -4.90
C SER A 82 -1.74 4.11 -5.67
N HIS A 83 -0.61 3.41 -5.76
CA HIS A 83 -0.54 2.04 -6.28
C HIS A 83 -1.20 1.01 -5.35
N MET A 84 -1.41 1.35 -4.07
CA MET A 84 -2.10 0.49 -3.10
C MET A 84 -3.56 0.24 -3.51
N GLY A 85 -4.11 -0.90 -3.06
CA GLY A 85 -5.53 -1.22 -3.24
C GLY A 85 -6.38 -0.61 -2.13
N GLN A 86 -7.53 -0.03 -2.48
CA GLN A 86 -8.50 0.50 -1.52
C GLN A 86 -9.84 -0.21 -1.72
N LEU A 87 -10.37 -0.81 -0.68
CA LEU A 87 -11.60 -1.60 -0.68
C LEU A 87 -12.57 -1.10 0.38
N ARG A 88 -13.86 -1.34 0.18
CA ARG A 88 -14.89 -1.12 1.19
C ARG A 88 -15.71 -2.40 1.37
N LEU A 89 -15.85 -2.83 2.60
CA LEU A 89 -16.71 -3.96 2.97
C LEU A 89 -17.96 -3.41 3.66
N ARG A 90 -19.14 -3.61 3.07
CA ARG A 90 -20.39 -3.01 3.51
C ARG A 90 -21.42 -4.06 3.87
N GLY A 91 -22.22 -3.75 4.86
CA GLY A 91 -23.34 -4.57 5.32
C GLY A 91 -23.17 -5.07 6.76
N PRO A 92 -24.24 -5.53 7.39
CA PRO A 92 -24.24 -5.89 8.82
C PRO A 92 -23.32 -7.06 9.16
N GLY A 93 -22.97 -7.88 8.17
CA GLY A 93 -22.05 -9.01 8.33
C GLY A 93 -20.59 -8.70 8.00
N ALA A 94 -20.24 -7.46 7.60
CA ALA A 94 -18.90 -7.13 7.08
C ALA A 94 -17.80 -7.36 8.12
N ALA A 95 -18.00 -6.96 9.37
CA ALA A 95 -17.00 -7.14 10.43
C ALA A 95 -16.75 -8.63 10.70
N ALA A 96 -17.80 -9.42 10.95
CA ALA A 96 -17.68 -10.86 11.17
C ALA A 96 -17.17 -11.62 9.92
N ALA A 97 -17.39 -11.07 8.72
CA ALA A 97 -16.86 -11.62 7.49
C ALA A 97 -15.33 -11.39 7.42
N LEU A 98 -14.85 -10.16 7.62
CA LEU A 98 -13.43 -9.86 7.58
C LEU A 98 -12.66 -10.58 8.71
N GLU A 99 -13.23 -10.64 9.93
CA GLU A 99 -12.63 -11.34 11.07
C GLU A 99 -12.39 -12.83 10.80
N SER A 100 -13.18 -13.46 9.91
CA SER A 100 -12.94 -14.85 9.52
C SER A 100 -11.72 -15.05 8.60
N LEU A 101 -11.10 -14.00 8.09
CA LEU A 101 -9.93 -14.04 7.19
C LEU A 101 -8.65 -13.54 7.83
N ILE A 102 -8.76 -12.84 8.96
CA ILE A 102 -7.62 -12.20 9.64
C ILE A 102 -7.65 -12.55 11.14
N PRO A 103 -6.49 -12.75 11.79
CA PRO A 103 -6.42 -13.09 13.20
C PRO A 103 -6.52 -11.84 14.09
N MET A 104 -7.53 -11.00 13.87
CA MET A 104 -7.75 -9.73 14.56
C MET A 104 -9.23 -9.55 14.90
N ASP A 105 -9.50 -8.91 16.04
CA ASP A 105 -10.84 -8.48 16.42
C ASP A 105 -11.31 -7.33 15.52
N VAL A 106 -12.36 -7.59 14.74
CA VAL A 106 -13.01 -6.64 13.83
C VAL A 106 -14.43 -6.32 14.27
N ILE A 107 -15.13 -7.32 14.87
CA ILE A 107 -16.54 -7.21 15.29
C ILE A 107 -16.71 -6.06 16.28
N ASP A 108 -15.85 -5.99 17.28
CA ASP A 108 -15.91 -4.99 18.35
C ASP A 108 -15.03 -3.74 18.07
N LEU A 109 -14.54 -3.56 16.83
CA LEU A 109 -13.76 -2.40 16.46
C LEU A 109 -14.62 -1.12 16.53
N PRO A 110 -14.31 -0.18 17.42
CA PRO A 110 -15.11 1.06 17.52
C PRO A 110 -15.04 1.89 16.23
N VAL A 111 -16.11 2.62 15.96
CA VAL A 111 -16.17 3.57 14.84
C VAL A 111 -15.00 4.56 14.92
N GLY A 112 -14.36 4.83 13.79
CA GLY A 112 -13.18 5.68 13.66
C GLY A 112 -11.87 5.01 14.06
N LYS A 113 -11.89 3.77 14.59
CA LYS A 113 -10.64 3.04 14.91
C LYS A 113 -10.11 2.30 13.71
N GLN A 114 -8.77 2.28 13.63
CA GLN A 114 -7.98 1.56 12.64
C GLN A 114 -7.24 0.40 13.29
N ARG A 115 -6.99 -0.67 12.52
CA ARG A 115 -6.15 -1.80 12.90
C ARG A 115 -5.26 -2.20 11.72
N TYR A 116 -4.11 -2.74 12.07
CA TYR A 116 -3.28 -3.55 11.18
C TYR A 116 -3.69 -5.01 11.30
N GLY A 117 -3.73 -5.74 10.21
CA GLY A 117 -4.08 -7.15 10.19
C GLY A 117 -3.33 -7.92 9.11
N LEU A 118 -3.30 -9.24 9.25
CA LEU A 118 -2.66 -10.17 8.31
C LEU A 118 -3.74 -11.00 7.62
N LEU A 119 -3.82 -10.93 6.30
CA LEU A 119 -4.69 -11.78 5.51
C LEU A 119 -4.06 -13.17 5.41
N LEU A 120 -4.78 -14.22 5.82
CA LEU A 120 -4.24 -15.57 5.91
C LEU A 120 -4.86 -16.51 4.87
N ASN A 121 -4.08 -17.49 4.47
CA ASN A 121 -4.57 -18.69 3.78
C ASN A 121 -5.07 -19.75 4.80
N ASP A 122 -5.70 -20.82 4.30
CA ASP A 122 -6.24 -21.91 5.14
C ASP A 122 -5.16 -22.63 5.98
N GLY A 123 -3.90 -22.54 5.59
CA GLY A 123 -2.75 -23.09 6.32
C GLY A 123 -2.17 -22.16 7.39
N GLY A 124 -2.70 -20.95 7.53
CA GLY A 124 -2.21 -19.91 8.45
C GLY A 124 -1.01 -19.12 7.92
N GLY A 125 -0.62 -19.29 6.65
CA GLY A 125 0.40 -18.49 5.99
C GLY A 125 -0.14 -17.13 5.58
N ILE A 126 0.71 -16.10 5.60
CA ILE A 126 0.34 -14.71 5.32
C ILE A 126 0.24 -14.49 3.81
N LEU A 127 -0.92 -14.09 3.33
CA LEU A 127 -1.16 -13.71 1.92
C LEU A 127 -0.84 -12.25 1.65
N ASP A 128 -1.13 -11.39 2.60
CA ASP A 128 -0.79 -9.96 2.61
C ASP A 128 -0.95 -9.38 4.02
N ASP A 129 -0.40 -8.18 4.24
CA ASP A 129 -0.73 -7.33 5.38
C ASP A 129 -1.61 -6.17 4.93
N LEU A 130 -2.53 -5.77 5.79
CA LEU A 130 -3.53 -4.77 5.45
C LEU A 130 -3.88 -3.85 6.63
N MET A 131 -4.41 -2.68 6.28
CA MET A 131 -4.97 -1.73 7.24
C MET A 131 -6.47 -1.67 7.06
N PHE A 132 -7.24 -1.59 8.15
CA PHE A 132 -8.68 -1.41 8.06
C PHE A 132 -9.22 -0.46 9.11
N VAL A 133 -10.26 0.29 8.75
CA VAL A 133 -10.92 1.29 9.59
C VAL A 133 -12.42 1.04 9.59
N ASN A 134 -13.04 1.03 10.77
CA ASN A 134 -14.50 1.07 10.89
C ASN A 134 -14.98 2.50 10.69
N ARG A 135 -15.60 2.81 9.54
CA ARG A 135 -16.04 4.16 9.22
C ARG A 135 -17.43 4.46 9.78
N ASP A 136 -17.60 5.70 10.18
CA ASP A 136 -18.89 6.26 10.61
C ASP A 136 -19.98 6.10 9.54
N VAL A 137 -21.21 5.85 9.95
CA VAL A 137 -22.40 5.72 9.07
C VAL A 137 -22.58 6.98 8.21
N ALA A 138 -22.29 8.18 8.75
CA ALA A 138 -22.35 9.44 8.00
C ALA A 138 -21.30 9.52 6.87
N HIS A 139 -20.24 8.71 6.96
CA HIS A 139 -19.11 8.71 6.01
C HIS A 139 -18.93 7.37 5.27
N GLY A 140 -19.99 6.57 5.16
CA GLY A 140 -19.99 5.33 4.43
C GLY A 140 -20.50 4.12 5.21
N GLY A 141 -20.26 4.07 6.53
CA GLY A 141 -20.73 2.98 7.40
C GLY A 141 -20.20 1.63 6.98
N ASP A 142 -18.94 1.55 6.61
CA ASP A 142 -18.28 0.35 6.09
C ASP A 142 -16.91 0.15 6.76
N LEU A 143 -16.31 -1.00 6.52
CA LEU A 143 -14.90 -1.21 6.77
C LEU A 143 -14.13 -0.73 5.53
N PHE A 144 -13.31 0.29 5.70
CA PHE A 144 -12.39 0.76 4.68
C PHE A 144 -11.07 0.02 4.84
N VAL A 145 -10.63 -0.65 3.79
CA VAL A 145 -9.46 -1.55 3.80
C VAL A 145 -8.45 -1.10 2.77
N VAL A 146 -7.18 -1.05 3.18
CA VAL A 146 -6.04 -0.77 2.30
C VAL A 146 -5.16 -2.01 2.25
N VAL A 147 -4.83 -2.47 1.04
CA VAL A 147 -4.00 -3.66 0.76
C VAL A 147 -2.79 -3.29 -0.10
N ASN A 148 -1.73 -4.12 -0.08
CA ASN A 148 -0.51 -3.84 -0.82
C ASN A 148 -0.70 -3.86 -2.34
N GLY A 149 -0.02 -2.94 -3.03
CA GLY A 149 -0.18 -2.74 -4.47
C GLY A 149 0.13 -3.97 -5.32
N ALA A 150 1.12 -4.77 -4.92
CA ALA A 150 1.48 -6.01 -5.62
C ALA A 150 0.46 -7.13 -5.40
N CYS A 151 -0.21 -7.15 -4.24
CA CYS A 151 -1.13 -8.22 -3.82
C CYS A 151 -2.59 -7.91 -4.14
N LYS A 152 -2.98 -6.64 -4.34
CA LYS A 152 -4.37 -6.16 -4.41
C LYS A 152 -5.32 -6.95 -5.31
N VAL A 153 -4.85 -7.51 -6.42
CA VAL A 153 -5.67 -8.32 -7.33
C VAL A 153 -5.95 -9.69 -6.72
N ALA A 154 -4.92 -10.32 -6.15
CA ALA A 154 -5.04 -11.61 -5.49
C ALA A 154 -5.86 -11.49 -4.19
N ASP A 155 -5.65 -10.41 -3.42
CA ASP A 155 -6.40 -10.14 -2.19
C ASP A 155 -7.88 -9.92 -2.48
N LEU A 156 -8.21 -9.09 -3.48
CA LEU A 156 -9.60 -8.88 -3.89
C LEU A 156 -10.26 -10.19 -4.31
N ALA A 157 -9.55 -11.04 -5.07
CA ALA A 157 -10.06 -12.34 -5.48
C ALA A 157 -10.27 -13.28 -4.27
N HIS A 158 -9.31 -13.35 -3.35
CA HIS A 158 -9.37 -14.16 -2.14
C HIS A 158 -10.53 -13.70 -1.23
N ILE A 159 -10.60 -12.41 -0.91
CA ILE A 159 -11.65 -11.80 -0.09
C ILE A 159 -13.02 -12.07 -0.73
N THR A 160 -13.16 -11.85 -2.05
CA THR A 160 -14.44 -12.08 -2.76
C THR A 160 -14.87 -13.55 -2.72
N ALA A 161 -13.93 -14.47 -2.93
CA ALA A 161 -14.23 -15.91 -2.91
C ALA A 161 -14.74 -16.39 -1.54
N HIS A 162 -14.17 -15.86 -0.45
CA HIS A 162 -14.47 -16.36 0.90
C HIS A 162 -15.63 -15.63 1.59
N ILE A 163 -15.78 -14.33 1.35
CA ILE A 163 -16.78 -13.53 2.08
C ILE A 163 -17.75 -12.72 1.19
N GLY A 164 -17.66 -12.80 -0.15
CA GLY A 164 -18.55 -12.08 -1.07
C GLY A 164 -20.03 -12.43 -0.94
N GLY A 165 -20.37 -13.59 -0.35
CA GLY A 165 -21.75 -13.97 -0.02
C GLY A 165 -22.26 -13.41 1.33
N ARG A 166 -21.38 -12.77 2.14
CA ARG A 166 -21.68 -12.29 3.50
C ARG A 166 -21.74 -10.78 3.62
N CYS A 167 -21.07 -10.07 2.73
CA CYS A 167 -21.06 -8.59 2.66
C CYS A 167 -20.80 -8.13 1.23
N GLU A 168 -21.15 -6.87 0.96
CA GLU A 168 -20.80 -6.21 -0.30
C GLU A 168 -19.31 -5.81 -0.28
N ILE A 169 -18.57 -6.18 -1.33
CA ILE A 169 -17.16 -5.84 -1.51
C ILE A 169 -17.05 -4.86 -2.66
N ILE A 170 -16.56 -3.67 -2.37
CA ILE A 170 -16.45 -2.56 -3.32
C ILE A 170 -14.97 -2.21 -3.47
N SER A 171 -14.41 -2.44 -4.65
CA SER A 171 -13.10 -1.90 -5.02
C SER A 171 -13.23 -0.42 -5.37
N SER A 172 -12.28 0.39 -4.94
CA SER A 172 -12.27 1.85 -5.15
C SER A 172 -11.03 2.31 -5.94
N PRO A 173 -10.90 1.90 -7.22
CA PRO A 173 -9.76 2.27 -8.06
C PRO A 173 -9.72 3.76 -8.40
N GLU A 174 -10.83 4.46 -8.20
CA GLU A 174 -10.96 5.91 -8.37
C GLU A 174 -10.30 6.72 -7.25
N LEU A 175 -9.82 6.06 -6.20
CA LEU A 175 -9.17 6.73 -5.08
C LEU A 175 -7.64 6.66 -5.20
N ALA A 176 -7.01 7.83 -5.07
CA ALA A 176 -5.58 7.95 -4.79
C ALA A 176 -5.30 7.84 -3.29
N LEU A 177 -4.09 7.47 -2.94
CA LEU A 177 -3.62 7.43 -1.55
C LEU A 177 -2.30 8.16 -1.44
N LEU A 178 -2.25 9.15 -0.56
CA LEU A 178 -1.06 9.96 -0.26
C LEU A 178 -0.66 9.71 1.20
N ALA A 179 0.64 9.67 1.49
CA ALA A 179 1.10 9.62 2.88
C ALA A 179 1.90 10.88 3.20
N LEU A 180 1.49 11.61 4.22
CA LEU A 180 2.20 12.76 4.78
C LEU A 180 2.81 12.35 6.12
N GLN A 181 4.13 12.24 6.20
CA GLN A 181 4.83 11.61 7.32
C GLN A 181 5.95 12.49 7.85
N GLY A 182 6.11 12.55 9.15
CA GLY A 182 7.17 13.29 9.84
C GLY A 182 6.65 14.08 11.04
N PRO A 183 7.53 14.57 11.92
CA PRO A 183 7.14 15.23 13.17
C PRO A 183 6.33 16.53 12.96
N GLN A 184 6.37 17.12 11.76
CA GLN A 184 5.60 18.32 11.42
C GLN A 184 4.31 18.01 10.61
N ALA A 185 4.03 16.75 10.29
CA ALA A 185 2.86 16.36 9.51
C ALA A 185 1.54 16.80 10.18
N ALA A 186 1.42 16.67 11.50
CA ALA A 186 0.23 17.09 12.23
C ALA A 186 -0.05 18.59 12.12
N SER A 187 1.00 19.42 12.16
CA SER A 187 0.87 20.88 12.00
C SER A 187 0.44 21.28 10.60
N VAL A 188 0.95 20.57 9.59
CA VAL A 188 0.54 20.75 8.19
C VAL A 188 -0.93 20.38 8.01
N MET A 189 -1.34 19.20 8.51
CA MET A 189 -2.72 18.75 8.41
C MET A 189 -3.68 19.68 9.14
N GLN A 190 -3.32 20.17 10.32
CA GLN A 190 -4.15 21.12 11.07
C GLN A 190 -4.48 22.39 10.27
N ARG A 191 -3.51 22.90 9.49
CA ARG A 191 -3.72 24.09 8.65
C ARG A 191 -4.64 23.83 7.47
N LEU A 192 -4.56 22.66 6.86
CA LEU A 192 -5.31 22.31 5.65
C LEU A 192 -6.65 21.64 5.96
N ALA A 193 -6.71 20.85 7.00
CA ALA A 193 -7.87 20.09 7.48
C ALA A 193 -8.08 20.32 8.99
N PRO A 194 -8.64 21.46 9.38
CA PRO A 194 -8.87 21.79 10.79
C PRO A 194 -9.68 20.70 11.50
N GLY A 195 -9.26 20.34 12.70
CA GLY A 195 -9.83 19.23 13.46
C GLY A 195 -9.01 17.94 13.40
N SER A 196 -8.12 17.80 12.39
CA SER A 196 -7.22 16.65 12.28
C SER A 196 -6.23 16.54 13.44
N GLU A 197 -5.91 17.64 14.10
CA GLU A 197 -5.05 17.66 15.30
C GLU A 197 -5.63 16.85 16.48
N ARG A 198 -6.96 16.62 16.50
CA ARG A 198 -7.63 15.83 17.52
C ARG A 198 -7.62 14.33 17.26
N MET A 199 -7.21 13.92 16.06
CA MET A 199 -7.08 12.49 15.76
C MET A 199 -6.03 11.84 16.65
N LEU A 200 -6.33 10.65 17.12
CA LEU A 200 -5.37 9.80 17.81
C LEU A 200 -4.70 8.87 16.80
N PHE A 201 -3.53 8.38 17.14
CA PHE A 201 -2.88 7.32 16.36
C PHE A 201 -3.81 6.12 16.18
N MET A 202 -3.81 5.52 14.99
CA MET A 202 -4.73 4.44 14.59
C MET A 202 -6.21 4.84 14.69
N THR A 203 -6.52 6.03 14.16
CA THR A 203 -7.90 6.46 13.91
C THR A 203 -8.05 7.05 12.51
N GLY A 204 -9.27 7.01 11.97
CA GLY A 204 -9.63 7.58 10.67
C GLY A 204 -10.82 8.52 10.77
N ALA A 205 -10.81 9.60 9.98
CA ALA A 205 -11.89 10.56 9.88
C ALA A 205 -11.93 11.24 8.51
N GLN A 206 -13.09 11.78 8.14
CA GLN A 206 -13.26 12.57 6.93
C GLN A 206 -13.03 14.05 7.23
N PHE A 207 -12.43 14.75 6.27
CA PHE A 207 -12.19 16.20 6.34
C PHE A 207 -12.47 16.86 5.00
N GLU A 208 -12.70 18.17 5.08
CA GLU A 208 -12.80 19.05 3.93
C GLU A 208 -11.59 19.98 3.87
N VAL A 209 -10.85 19.94 2.77
CA VAL A 209 -9.68 20.80 2.50
C VAL A 209 -10.07 21.89 1.53
N ALA A 210 -9.94 23.14 1.92
CA ALA A 210 -10.22 24.28 1.04
C ALA A 210 -9.12 24.42 -0.02
N SER A 211 -9.51 24.44 -1.28
CA SER A 211 -8.62 24.72 -2.41
C SER A 211 -8.91 26.12 -2.96
N ALA A 212 -8.09 27.09 -2.53
CA ALA A 212 -8.26 28.48 -2.99
C ALA A 212 -8.05 28.62 -4.52
N ALA A 213 -7.19 27.77 -5.10
CA ALA A 213 -6.88 27.82 -6.53
C ALA A 213 -8.04 27.36 -7.42
N ALA A 214 -8.94 26.50 -6.92
CA ALA A 214 -10.05 25.94 -7.68
C ALA A 214 -11.42 26.47 -7.22
N ALA A 215 -11.49 27.31 -6.17
CA ALA A 215 -12.72 27.73 -5.47
C ALA A 215 -13.61 26.52 -5.12
N THR A 216 -13.00 25.38 -4.83
CA THR A 216 -13.64 24.09 -4.53
C THR A 216 -13.11 23.52 -3.24
N THR A 217 -13.89 22.63 -2.67
CA THR A 217 -13.50 21.85 -1.50
C THR A 217 -13.07 20.45 -1.95
N ILE A 218 -12.00 19.95 -1.38
CA ILE A 218 -11.51 18.58 -1.58
C ILE A 218 -11.91 17.75 -0.37
N THR A 219 -12.78 16.78 -0.57
CA THR A 219 -13.14 15.81 0.46
C THR A 219 -12.05 14.74 0.56
N ILE A 220 -11.51 14.53 1.74
CA ILE A 220 -10.50 13.51 2.03
C ILE A 220 -10.95 12.58 3.16
N PHE A 221 -10.52 11.33 3.12
CA PHE A 221 -10.55 10.45 4.29
C PHE A 221 -9.12 10.23 4.75
N ALA A 222 -8.81 10.63 5.96
CA ALA A 222 -7.46 10.53 6.51
C ALA A 222 -7.41 9.56 7.68
N THR A 223 -6.38 8.73 7.73
CA THR A 223 -6.01 7.94 8.91
C THR A 223 -4.75 8.53 9.52
N ARG A 224 -4.66 8.58 10.86
CA ARG A 224 -3.40 8.96 11.54
C ARG A 224 -2.58 7.70 11.75
N SER A 225 -1.84 7.36 10.75
CA SER A 225 -1.01 6.17 10.63
C SER A 225 0.09 6.39 9.59
N GLY A 226 0.95 5.41 9.38
CA GLY A 226 1.99 5.50 8.37
C GLY A 226 2.98 4.37 8.43
N TYR A 227 4.03 4.48 7.58
CA TYR A 227 5.01 3.43 7.34
C TYR A 227 6.45 3.95 7.47
N THR A 228 6.68 4.86 8.42
CA THR A 228 7.98 5.54 8.57
C THR A 228 8.54 5.53 9.99
N GLY A 229 7.72 5.16 10.97
CA GLY A 229 8.06 5.30 12.39
C GLY A 229 7.86 6.72 12.93
N GLU A 230 7.52 7.68 12.06
CA GLU A 230 7.14 9.04 12.45
C GLU A 230 5.63 9.19 12.55
N ASP A 231 5.16 10.25 13.20
CA ASP A 231 3.77 10.66 13.15
C ASP A 231 3.37 11.06 11.73
N GLY A 232 2.12 10.85 11.37
CA GLY A 232 1.67 11.20 10.03
C GLY A 232 0.28 10.70 9.69
N PHE A 233 -0.07 10.90 8.43
CA PHE A 233 -1.40 10.58 7.91
C PHE A 233 -1.29 9.84 6.58
N GLU A 234 -2.19 8.90 6.36
CA GLU A 234 -2.49 8.37 5.03
C GLU A 234 -3.82 8.96 4.58
N ILE A 235 -3.84 9.58 3.40
CA ILE A 235 -4.90 10.45 2.93
C ILE A 235 -5.47 9.89 1.63
N SER A 236 -6.69 9.35 1.72
CA SER A 236 -7.47 8.89 0.57
C SER A 236 -8.25 10.06 -0.02
N VAL A 237 -8.16 10.22 -1.34
CA VAL A 237 -8.79 11.30 -2.10
C VAL A 237 -9.19 10.81 -3.48
N HIS A 238 -10.26 11.40 -4.08
CA HIS A 238 -10.62 11.07 -5.46
C HIS A 238 -9.45 11.41 -6.41
N GLN A 239 -9.17 10.54 -7.35
CA GLN A 239 -8.01 10.66 -8.26
C GLN A 239 -7.95 11.99 -9.00
N ASP A 240 -9.10 12.55 -9.39
CA ASP A 240 -9.17 13.83 -10.11
C ASP A 240 -8.76 15.03 -9.25
N GLN A 241 -8.73 14.87 -7.92
CA GLN A 241 -8.35 15.89 -6.95
C GLN A 241 -6.95 15.62 -6.33
N ALA A 242 -6.35 14.47 -6.63
CA ALA A 242 -5.09 14.06 -6.02
C ALA A 242 -3.94 15.03 -6.31
N ALA A 243 -3.78 15.47 -7.56
CA ALA A 243 -2.73 16.41 -7.93
C ALA A 243 -2.94 17.79 -7.28
N ALA A 244 -4.18 18.26 -7.16
CA ALA A 244 -4.49 19.50 -6.47
C ALA A 244 -4.16 19.42 -4.98
N LEU A 245 -4.54 18.33 -4.32
CA LEU A 245 -4.21 18.09 -2.91
C LEU A 245 -2.69 17.98 -2.70
N ALA A 246 -1.98 17.23 -3.56
CA ALA A 246 -0.54 17.08 -3.47
C ALA A 246 0.17 18.44 -3.59
N ARG A 247 -0.26 19.31 -4.50
CA ARG A 247 0.28 20.67 -4.63
C ARG A 247 0.00 21.55 -3.41
N LEU A 248 -1.18 21.44 -2.79
CA LEU A 248 -1.50 22.16 -1.55
C LEU A 248 -0.60 21.71 -0.39
N LEU A 249 -0.32 20.42 -0.28
CA LEU A 249 0.60 19.87 0.70
C LEU A 249 2.03 20.29 0.43
N LEU A 250 2.51 20.20 -0.81
CA LEU A 250 3.86 20.61 -1.21
C LEU A 250 4.11 22.14 -1.13
N ALA A 251 3.05 22.95 -1.12
CA ALA A 251 3.15 24.38 -0.90
C ALA A 251 3.43 24.74 0.56
N GLN A 252 3.32 23.79 1.49
CA GLN A 252 3.68 24.02 2.89
C GLN A 252 5.20 23.96 3.07
N PRO A 253 5.82 24.91 3.81
CA PRO A 253 7.27 25.02 3.88
C PRO A 253 7.98 23.81 4.49
N GLU A 254 7.25 23.02 5.28
CA GLU A 254 7.77 21.81 5.93
C GLU A 254 7.74 20.58 5.01
N VAL A 255 7.03 20.64 3.88
CA VAL A 255 6.73 19.44 3.07
C VAL A 255 7.65 19.34 1.85
N GLN A 256 8.25 18.17 1.68
CA GLN A 256 8.96 17.79 0.46
C GLN A 256 8.42 16.46 -0.10
N ALA A 257 8.48 16.32 -1.42
CA ALA A 257 8.18 15.04 -2.06
C ALA A 257 9.27 14.01 -1.74
N VAL A 258 8.86 12.79 -1.46
CA VAL A 258 9.73 11.69 -1.02
C VAL A 258 9.41 10.42 -1.81
N GLY A 259 10.45 9.75 -2.32
CA GLY A 259 10.31 8.56 -3.14
C GLY A 259 10.39 7.24 -2.35
N LEU A 260 10.21 6.13 -3.10
CA LEU A 260 10.22 4.77 -2.56
C LEU A 260 11.54 4.40 -1.87
N GLY A 261 12.67 4.97 -2.31
CA GLY A 261 13.97 4.70 -1.70
C GLY A 261 14.03 5.10 -0.23
N ALA A 262 13.59 6.33 0.07
CA ALA A 262 13.51 6.81 1.45
C ALA A 262 12.38 6.11 2.22
N ARG A 263 11.21 5.83 1.58
CA ARG A 263 10.15 5.03 2.21
C ARG A 263 10.68 3.69 2.72
N ASN A 264 11.48 2.99 1.91
CA ASN A 264 12.05 1.70 2.30
C ASN A 264 13.06 1.79 3.45
N SER A 265 13.93 2.79 3.46
CA SER A 265 14.87 2.96 4.58
C SER A 265 14.18 3.41 5.88
N LEU A 266 13.15 4.25 5.79
CA LEU A 266 12.37 4.71 6.94
C LEU A 266 11.59 3.57 7.61
N ARG A 267 10.89 2.74 6.82
CA ARG A 267 10.15 1.60 7.34
C ARG A 267 11.07 0.57 7.99
N LEU A 268 12.23 0.33 7.38
CA LEU A 268 13.22 -0.63 7.89
C LEU A 268 13.78 -0.20 9.25
N GLU A 269 14.12 1.09 9.40
CA GLU A 269 14.53 1.63 10.70
C GLU A 269 13.43 1.54 11.76
N ALA A 270 12.17 1.67 11.35
CA ALA A 270 11.02 1.56 12.24
C ALA A 270 10.66 0.10 12.60
N GLY A 271 11.33 -0.89 12.00
CA GLY A 271 11.04 -2.31 12.21
C GLY A 271 9.72 -2.76 11.57
N LEU A 272 9.24 -2.06 10.52
CA LEU A 272 8.00 -2.40 9.83
C LEU A 272 8.28 -3.35 8.67
N CYS A 273 7.54 -4.47 8.63
CA CYS A 273 7.69 -5.49 7.60
C CYS A 273 7.25 -5.00 6.22
N LEU A 274 7.84 -5.57 5.18
CA LEU A 274 7.42 -5.44 3.78
C LEU A 274 7.04 -6.82 3.26
N TYR A 275 5.77 -6.99 2.91
CA TYR A 275 5.28 -8.24 2.34
C TYR A 275 6.03 -8.60 1.05
N GLY A 276 6.35 -9.87 0.91
CA GLY A 276 7.18 -10.40 -0.18
C GLY A 276 8.70 -10.31 0.06
N ASN A 277 9.14 -9.58 1.11
CA ASN A 277 10.54 -9.49 1.51
C ASN A 277 10.77 -10.09 2.90
N ASP A 278 10.00 -9.63 3.89
CA ASP A 278 10.19 -9.98 5.30
C ASP A 278 9.20 -11.06 5.76
N MET A 279 8.10 -11.22 5.06
CA MET A 279 7.07 -12.24 5.26
C MET A 279 6.40 -12.60 3.94
N ASP A 280 5.87 -13.81 3.84
CA ASP A 280 5.19 -14.35 2.67
C ASP A 280 4.18 -15.45 3.05
N SER A 281 3.63 -16.16 2.04
CA SER A 281 2.63 -17.21 2.24
C SER A 281 3.15 -18.47 2.99
N THR A 282 4.44 -18.55 3.29
CA THR A 282 5.05 -19.60 4.09
C THR A 282 5.35 -19.16 5.52
N THR A 283 5.20 -17.86 5.81
CA THR A 283 5.39 -17.25 7.13
C THR A 283 4.06 -17.22 7.88
N THR A 284 4.05 -17.61 9.15
CA THR A 284 2.87 -17.51 10.01
C THR A 284 2.90 -16.22 10.85
N PRO A 285 1.77 -15.73 11.38
CA PRO A 285 1.72 -14.55 12.24
C PRO A 285 2.57 -14.66 13.53
N VAL A 286 2.95 -15.87 13.92
CA VAL A 286 3.80 -16.10 15.11
C VAL A 286 5.27 -15.90 14.77
N GLU A 287 5.64 -16.04 13.51
CA GLU A 287 7.02 -15.91 13.02
C GLU A 287 7.32 -14.47 12.51
N ALA A 288 6.28 -13.72 12.13
CA ALA A 288 6.40 -12.36 11.58
C ALA A 288 6.64 -11.29 12.65
#